data_2d6d9e20d3393ed68caa600c39d1c873
#
_entry.id   2d6d9e20d3393ed68caa600c39d1c873
#
_cell.length_a   1.000
_cell.length_b   1.000
_cell.length_c   1.000
_cell.angle_alpha   90.00
_cell.angle_beta   90.00
_cell.angle_gamma   90.00
#
_symmetry.space_group_name_H-M   'P 1'
#
loop_
_entity.id
_entity.type
_entity.pdbx_description
1 polymer ?
#
loop_
_entity_poly.entity_id
_entity_poly.type
_entity_poly.pdbx_seq_one_letter_code
_entity_poly.pdbx_strand_id
1 'polypeptide(L)'
;MARPRGISMRRNLRLASFGDFAMLRPCPPVDLLVCSDVMHYLADDELLRGLKEFSRLCHGVAFLEVFAEGDDIVGDLKELHRRPAAWYRKAFGKAGFTPIGSHLYLSEALASRAIALELPR
;
A
#
# COMPACT_ATOMS: atom_id res chain seq x y z
N MET A 1 21.33 4.07 21.28
CA MET A 1 20.68 3.84 20.91
C MET A 1 19.84 3.10 21.39
N ALA A 2 19.12 3.14 21.69
CA ALA A 2 18.36 2.51 22.23
C ALA A 2 17.70 1.64 21.63
N ARG A 3 17.65 0.82 21.68
CA ARG A 3 17.12 0.03 21.08
C ARG A 3 16.66 -0.96 21.83
N PRO A 4 16.79 -1.18 22.82
CA PRO A 4 16.40 -2.30 23.50
C PRO A 4 15.01 -2.61 23.44
N ARG A 5 14.17 -1.70 23.62
CA ARG A 5 12.83 -2.02 23.52
C ARG A 5 12.57 -2.52 22.19
N GLY A 6 13.45 -2.37 21.28
CA GLY A 6 13.29 -2.85 19.95
C GLY A 6 13.49 -4.33 19.78
N ILE A 7 13.93 -5.05 20.78
CA ILE A 7 14.20 -6.46 20.62
C ILE A 7 12.97 -7.24 20.19
N SER A 8 11.89 -7.07 20.90
CA SER A 8 10.66 -7.74 20.56
C SER A 8 10.17 -7.34 19.20
N MET A 9 10.28 -6.06 18.85
CA MET A 9 9.84 -5.57 17.58
C MET A 9 10.70 -6.04 16.44
N ARG A 10 11.94 -6.35 16.69
CA ARG A 10 12.83 -6.81 15.64
C ARG A 10 12.35 -8.08 14.98
N ARG A 11 11.60 -8.90 15.67
CA ARG A 11 11.06 -10.10 15.07
C ARG A 11 10.17 -9.78 13.90
N ASN A 12 9.56 -8.58 13.93
CA ASN A 12 8.63 -8.18 12.90
C ASN A 12 9.22 -7.18 11.92
N LEU A 13 10.53 -6.94 12.01
CA LEU A 13 11.17 -6.00 11.11
C LEU A 13 11.97 -6.73 10.06
N ARG A 14 11.86 -6.28 8.83
CA ARG A 14 12.61 -6.82 7.70
C ARG A 14 13.17 -5.67 6.90
N LEU A 15 14.38 -5.82 6.42
CA LEU A 15 14.99 -4.81 5.55
C LEU A 15 14.91 -5.29 4.12
N ALA A 16 14.21 -4.55 3.28
CA ALA A 16 14.07 -4.90 1.88
C ALA A 16 13.56 -3.70 1.10
N SER A 17 13.84 -3.65 -0.19
CA SER A 17 13.24 -2.63 -1.02
C SER A 17 11.75 -2.92 -1.13
N PHE A 18 11.00 -1.92 -1.61
CA PHE A 18 9.55 -2.07 -1.75
C PHE A 18 9.20 -3.30 -2.58
N GLY A 19 9.79 -3.43 -3.75
CA GLY A 19 9.49 -4.56 -4.62
C GLY A 19 9.88 -5.90 -4.01
N ASP A 20 11.07 -5.94 -3.41
CA ASP A 20 11.57 -7.18 -2.81
C ASP A 20 10.75 -7.59 -1.61
N PHE A 21 10.37 -6.63 -0.78
CA PHE A 21 9.55 -6.92 0.40
C PHE A 21 8.25 -7.58 -0.01
N ALA A 22 7.57 -6.99 -0.97
CA ALA A 22 6.28 -7.52 -1.40
C ALA A 22 6.41 -8.91 -1.98
N MET A 23 7.45 -9.14 -2.75
CA MET A 23 7.64 -10.45 -3.38
C MET A 23 8.03 -11.55 -2.41
N LEU A 24 8.71 -11.18 -1.35
CA LEU A 24 9.14 -12.18 -0.38
C LEU A 24 8.00 -12.67 0.51
N ARG A 25 6.93 -11.89 0.60
CA ARG A 25 5.79 -12.24 1.43
C ARG A 25 6.24 -12.64 2.82
N PRO A 26 6.82 -11.69 3.57
CA PRO A 26 7.46 -12.01 4.85
C PRO A 26 6.51 -12.47 5.94
N CYS A 27 5.22 -12.45 5.70
CA CYS A 27 4.23 -12.83 6.69
C CYS A 27 3.00 -13.41 5.99
N PRO A 28 2.14 -14.10 6.73
CA PRO A 28 0.86 -14.55 6.17
C PRO A 28 0.01 -13.34 5.78
N PRO A 29 -1.07 -13.53 5.05
CA PRO A 29 -1.95 -12.42 4.70
C PRO A 29 -2.37 -11.64 5.93
N VAL A 30 -2.49 -10.33 5.78
CA VAL A 30 -2.75 -9.43 6.89
C VAL A 30 -4.10 -8.74 6.72
N ASP A 31 -4.67 -8.30 7.83
CA ASP A 31 -5.94 -7.59 7.83
C ASP A 31 -5.77 -6.11 7.61
N LEU A 32 -4.59 -5.57 7.88
CA LEU A 32 -4.31 -4.15 7.66
C LEU A 32 -2.93 -4.01 7.06
N LEU A 33 -2.85 -3.32 5.93
CA LEU A 33 -1.61 -3.01 5.27
C LEU A 33 -1.45 -1.50 5.27
N VAL A 34 -0.29 -1.00 5.66
CA VAL A 34 -0.03 0.43 5.64
C VAL A 34 1.21 0.70 4.79
N CYS A 35 1.06 1.57 3.80
CA CYS A 35 2.18 2.02 3.00
C CYS A 35 2.03 3.53 2.82
N SER A 36 2.88 4.29 3.50
CA SER A 36 2.75 5.72 3.57
C SER A 36 4.04 6.39 3.16
N ASP A 37 3.94 7.40 2.30
CA ASP A 37 5.07 8.26 1.95
C ASP A 37 6.23 7.50 1.31
N VAL A 38 5.94 6.50 0.51
CA VAL A 38 6.96 5.68 -0.14
C VAL A 38 6.72 5.56 -1.64
N MET A 39 5.50 5.27 -2.04
CA MET A 39 5.22 4.85 -3.41
C MET A 39 5.50 5.93 -4.44
N HIS A 40 5.40 7.20 -4.07
CA HIS A 40 5.66 8.28 -5.02
C HIS A 40 7.15 8.47 -5.31
N TYR A 41 8.01 7.74 -4.61
CA TYR A 41 9.45 7.76 -4.92
C TYR A 41 9.87 6.58 -5.79
N LEU A 42 8.94 5.71 -6.16
CA LEU A 42 9.26 4.48 -6.89
C LEU A 42 9.00 4.66 -8.38
N ALA A 43 9.81 4.00 -9.19
CA ALA A 43 9.56 3.95 -10.62
C ALA A 43 8.28 3.15 -10.89
N ASP A 44 7.65 3.40 -12.04
CA ASP A 44 6.35 2.80 -12.33
C ASP A 44 6.38 1.27 -12.26
N ASP A 45 7.39 0.65 -12.84
CA ASP A 45 7.45 -0.81 -12.88
C ASP A 45 7.62 -1.42 -11.50
N GLU A 46 8.41 -0.79 -10.65
CA GLU A 46 8.59 -1.29 -9.29
C GLU A 46 7.31 -1.12 -8.48
N LEU A 47 6.66 0.01 -8.63
CA LEU A 47 5.40 0.27 -7.93
C LEU A 47 4.33 -0.73 -8.36
N LEU A 48 4.16 -0.94 -9.65
CA LEU A 48 3.12 -1.84 -10.14
C LEU A 48 3.39 -3.28 -9.72
N ARG A 49 4.65 -3.68 -9.73
CA ARG A 49 5.01 -5.02 -9.29
C ARG A 49 4.70 -5.21 -7.80
N GLY A 50 5.05 -4.21 -6.99
CA GLY A 50 4.79 -4.29 -5.56
C GLY A 50 3.30 -4.28 -5.23
N LEU A 51 2.52 -3.48 -5.95
CA LEU A 51 1.08 -3.44 -5.72
C LEU A 51 0.42 -4.77 -6.00
N LYS A 52 0.92 -5.49 -7.00
CA LYS A 52 0.39 -6.80 -7.32
C LYS A 52 0.59 -7.76 -6.16
N GLU A 53 1.75 -7.69 -5.51
CA GLU A 53 2.02 -8.54 -4.37
C GLU A 53 1.28 -8.07 -3.12
N PHE A 54 1.09 -6.77 -2.96
CA PHE A 54 0.27 -6.24 -1.88
C PHE A 54 -1.15 -6.78 -1.96
N SER A 55 -1.66 -6.94 -3.17
CA SER A 55 -2.99 -7.49 -3.38
C SER A 55 -3.11 -8.89 -2.80
N ARG A 56 -2.06 -9.66 -2.88
CA ARG A 56 -2.05 -11.01 -2.31
C ARG A 56 -1.85 -11.01 -0.82
N LEU A 57 -1.13 -10.03 -0.31
CA LEU A 57 -0.80 -9.96 1.11
C LEU A 57 -1.94 -9.39 1.94
N CYS A 58 -2.69 -8.43 1.42
CA CYS A 58 -3.73 -7.75 2.18
C CYS A 58 -5.09 -8.40 1.95
N HIS A 59 -5.69 -8.93 3.00
CA HIS A 59 -7.02 -9.50 2.93
C HIS A 59 -8.05 -8.65 3.67
N GLY A 60 -7.68 -7.46 4.06
CA GLY A 60 -8.57 -6.55 4.78
C GLY A 60 -8.51 -5.15 4.19
N VAL A 61 -8.06 -4.21 4.99
CA VAL A 61 -8.01 -2.79 4.63
C VAL A 61 -6.58 -2.38 4.38
N ALA A 62 -6.37 -1.52 3.39
CA ALA A 62 -5.05 -0.97 3.12
C ALA A 62 -5.10 0.54 3.24
N PHE A 63 -4.09 1.12 3.89
CA PHE A 63 -3.89 2.54 3.93
C PHE A 63 -2.73 2.83 2.98
N LEU A 64 -3.05 3.42 1.83
CA LEU A 64 -2.07 3.65 0.76
C LEU A 64 -1.97 5.15 0.52
N GLU A 65 -1.01 5.77 1.18
CA GLU A 65 -0.86 7.21 1.11
C GLU A 65 0.26 7.60 0.18
N VAL A 66 -0.06 8.42 -0.83
CA VAL A 66 0.91 8.96 -1.77
C VAL A 66 0.60 10.43 -2.00
N PHE A 67 1.60 11.15 -2.47
CA PHE A 67 1.38 12.51 -2.94
C PHE A 67 1.22 12.46 -4.46
N ALA A 68 0.16 13.06 -4.95
CA ALA A 68 -0.10 13.14 -6.37
C ALA A 68 0.25 14.53 -6.89
N GLU A 69 0.26 14.65 -8.21
CA GLU A 69 0.50 15.93 -8.84
C GLU A 69 -0.55 16.92 -8.36
N GLY A 70 -0.13 18.09 -7.94
CA GLY A 70 -1.03 19.11 -7.43
C GLY A 70 -1.09 19.19 -5.92
N ASP A 71 -0.61 18.18 -5.23
CA ASP A 71 -0.59 18.23 -3.77
C ASP A 71 0.50 19.18 -3.28
N ASP A 72 0.27 19.76 -2.11
CA ASP A 72 1.30 20.54 -1.45
C ASP A 72 2.29 19.60 -0.82
N ILE A 73 3.50 19.57 -1.32
CA ILE A 73 4.52 18.67 -0.86
C ILE A 73 5.65 19.43 -0.23
N VAL A 74 6.00 19.05 0.98
CA VAL A 74 7.08 19.67 1.72
C VAL A 74 8.14 18.61 1.99
N GLY A 75 9.39 19.00 1.86
CA GLY A 75 10.49 18.11 2.14
C GLY A 75 11.30 17.82 0.91
N ASP A 76 11.92 16.64 0.91
CA ASP A 76 12.82 16.26 -0.17
C ASP A 76 12.04 15.86 -1.40
N LEU A 77 12.13 16.63 -2.46
CA LEU A 77 11.43 16.36 -3.70
C LEU A 77 12.30 15.70 -4.74
N LYS A 78 13.53 15.32 -4.38
CA LYS A 78 14.47 14.84 -5.28
C LYS A 78 14.09 13.54 -5.84
N GLU A 79 13.71 12.80 -6.22
CA GLU A 79 13.32 11.56 -6.83
C GLU A 79 11.82 11.35 -6.76
N LEU A 80 11.10 12.42 -6.49
CA LEU A 80 9.66 12.33 -6.46
C LEU A 80 9.11 12.16 -7.86
N HIS A 81 8.28 11.17 -8.06
CA HIS A 81 7.60 10.96 -9.32
C HIS A 81 6.25 11.65 -9.26
N ARG A 82 6.10 12.71 -10.05
CA ARG A 82 4.85 13.48 -10.03
C ARG A 82 3.87 12.81 -10.96
N ARG A 83 2.91 12.13 -10.40
CA ARG A 83 1.87 11.43 -11.16
C ARG A 83 0.50 12.00 -10.82
N PRO A 84 -0.41 12.10 -11.81
CA PRO A 84 -1.77 12.53 -11.51
C PRO A 84 -2.48 11.57 -10.57
N ALA A 85 -3.41 12.08 -9.80
CA ALA A 85 -4.20 11.21 -8.91
C ALA A 85 -4.88 10.10 -9.68
N ALA A 86 -5.33 10.40 -10.91
CA ALA A 86 -5.98 9.38 -11.74
C ALA A 86 -5.08 8.21 -12.05
N TRP A 87 -3.78 8.45 -12.19
CA TRP A 87 -2.83 7.38 -12.44
C TRP A 87 -2.80 6.41 -11.25
N TYR A 88 -2.75 6.97 -10.03
CA TYR A 88 -2.75 6.14 -8.83
C TYR A 88 -4.06 5.39 -8.66
N ARG A 89 -5.18 6.07 -8.90
CA ARG A 89 -6.49 5.40 -8.79
C ARG A 89 -6.58 4.20 -9.73
N LYS A 90 -6.06 4.38 -10.94
CA LYS A 90 -6.08 3.30 -11.91
C LYS A 90 -5.15 2.16 -11.49
N ALA A 91 -3.95 2.49 -11.01
CA ALA A 91 -2.98 1.49 -10.58
C ALA A 91 -3.50 0.69 -9.40
N PHE A 92 -4.05 1.37 -8.40
CA PHE A 92 -4.59 0.71 -7.22
C PHE A 92 -5.80 -0.14 -7.58
N GLY A 93 -6.66 0.36 -8.47
CA GLY A 93 -7.82 -0.38 -8.92
C GLY A 93 -7.45 -1.64 -9.66
N LYS A 94 -6.44 -1.58 -10.51
CA LYS A 94 -5.98 -2.77 -11.23
C LYS A 94 -5.40 -3.80 -10.29
N ALA A 95 -4.87 -3.38 -9.16
CA ALA A 95 -4.37 -4.30 -8.16
C ALA A 95 -5.46 -4.84 -7.26
N GLY A 96 -6.72 -4.43 -7.47
CA GLY A 96 -7.84 -4.96 -6.72
C GLY A 96 -8.24 -4.15 -5.51
N PHE A 97 -7.69 -2.95 -5.35
CA PHE A 97 -8.00 -2.12 -4.19
C PHE A 97 -9.13 -1.15 -4.52
N THR A 98 -10.15 -1.14 -3.68
CA THR A 98 -11.34 -0.28 -3.85
C THR A 98 -11.30 0.85 -2.84
N PRO A 99 -11.33 2.11 -3.29
CA PRO A 99 -11.25 3.23 -2.34
C PRO A 99 -12.51 3.37 -1.50
N ILE A 100 -12.32 3.67 -0.22
CA ILE A 100 -13.43 3.90 0.70
C ILE A 100 -13.30 5.22 1.45
N GLY A 101 -12.25 5.98 1.19
CA GLY A 101 -12.08 7.28 1.83
C GLY A 101 -10.62 7.56 2.05
N SER A 102 -10.30 8.74 2.49
CA SER A 102 -8.94 9.23 2.76
C SER A 102 -7.83 8.19 2.76
N HIS A 103 -7.32 7.84 1.61
CA HIS A 103 -6.24 6.87 1.42
C HIS A 103 -6.57 5.45 1.89
N LEU A 104 -7.80 5.18 2.26
CA LEU A 104 -8.19 3.86 2.70
C LEU A 104 -8.83 3.08 1.56
N TYR A 105 -8.48 1.81 1.48
CA TYR A 105 -8.94 0.94 0.40
C TYR A 105 -9.32 -0.42 0.97
N LEU A 106 -10.32 -1.03 0.36
CA LEU A 106 -10.64 -2.43 0.67
C LEU A 106 -9.84 -3.32 -0.25
N SER A 107 -9.32 -4.41 0.28
CA SER A 107 -8.70 -5.43 -0.56
C SER A 107 -9.81 -6.12 -1.37
N GLU A 108 -9.41 -6.82 -2.40
CA GLU A 108 -10.37 -7.55 -3.23
C GLU A 108 -11.12 -8.58 -2.39
N ALA A 109 -10.41 -9.26 -1.52
CA ALA A 109 -11.03 -10.28 -0.67
C ALA A 109 -12.10 -9.69 0.22
N LEU A 110 -11.84 -8.52 0.81
CA LEU A 110 -12.81 -7.90 1.71
C LEU A 110 -13.93 -7.23 0.93
N ALA A 111 -13.62 -6.61 -0.20
CA ALA A 111 -14.62 -5.93 -1.01
C ALA A 111 -15.70 -6.89 -1.48
N SER A 112 -15.33 -8.09 -1.85
CA SER A 112 -16.29 -9.11 -2.28
C SER A 112 -17.28 -9.43 -1.16
N ARG A 113 -16.79 -9.55 0.05
CA ARG A 113 -17.65 -9.86 1.19
C ARG A 113 -18.49 -8.67 1.61
N ALA A 114 -17.92 -7.48 1.52
CA ALA A 114 -18.64 -6.27 1.88
C ALA A 114 -19.82 -6.07 0.95
N ILE A 115 -19.61 -6.30 -0.34
CA ILE A 115 -20.69 -6.18 -1.31
C ILE A 115 -21.81 -7.16 -0.98
N ALA A 116 -21.44 -8.38 -0.66
CA ALA A 116 -22.45 -9.39 -0.32
C ALA A 116 -23.26 -8.99 0.90
N LEU A 117 -22.64 -8.35 1.86
CA LEU A 117 -23.35 -7.91 3.07
C LEU A 117 -24.22 -6.70 2.83
N GLU A 118 -23.83 -5.86 1.90
CA GLU A 118 -24.54 -4.61 1.69
C GLU A 118 -25.65 -4.67 0.68
N LEU A 119 -25.67 -5.65 -0.17
CA LEU A 119 -26.70 -5.75 -1.18
C LEU A 119 -28.01 -6.20 -0.55
N PRO A 120 -29.08 -5.52 -0.83
CA PRO A 120 -30.38 -5.96 -0.33
C PRO A 120 -30.80 -7.25 -1.03
N ARG A 121 -31.56 -8.03 -0.37
CA ARG A 121 -32.01 -9.31 -0.92
C ARG A 121 -33.51 -9.43 -0.89
#